data_a73f9512ca2f7198fb5b1d12580a7329
#
_entry.id   a73f9512ca2f7198fb5b1d12580a7329
#
_cell.length_a   1.000
_cell.length_b   1.000
_cell.length_c   1.000
_cell.angle_alpha   90.00
_cell.angle_beta   90.00
_cell.angle_gamma   90.00
#
_symmetry.space_group_name_H-M   'P 1'
#
loop_
_entity.id
_entity.type
_entity.pdbx_description
1 polymer ?
#
loop_
_entity_poly.entity_id
_entity_poly.type
_entity_poly.pdbx_seq_one_letter_code
_entity_poly.pdbx_strand_id
1 'polypeptide(L)'
;MDRTRKNLMAFSIFIIGFAVYTVISVVLELFMGSGFDNVTIPEGAPENVVDMAKTFLLIVTGVMVLPQFYVGIKGACVAKNPNSSKGHIFWAGVLFVFALAGMGLTVLDMVNNGTSSDSFSMLIDGVIEAVFYFEFIVYARRVRNEY
;
A
#
# COMPACT_ATOMS: atom_id res chain seq x y z
N MET A 1 -4.42 -19.74 20.70
CA MET A 1 -3.68 -18.68 20.01
C MET A 1 -3.50 -17.54 21.01
N ASP A 2 -2.26 -17.20 21.35
CA ASP A 2 -1.96 -16.12 22.31
C ASP A 2 -2.28 -14.73 21.72
N ARG A 3 -2.14 -13.69 22.56
CA ARG A 3 -2.47 -12.31 22.19
C ARG A 3 -1.60 -11.79 21.04
N THR A 4 -0.30 -12.12 21.04
CA THR A 4 0.66 -11.69 20.02
C THR A 4 0.26 -12.21 18.64
N ARG A 5 -0.09 -13.49 18.54
CA ARG A 5 -0.53 -14.13 17.31
C ARG A 5 -1.88 -13.63 16.81
N LYS A 6 -2.82 -13.33 17.73
CA LYS A 6 -4.10 -12.70 17.37
C LYS A 6 -3.91 -11.32 16.76
N ASN A 7 -3.03 -10.51 17.34
CA ASN A 7 -2.72 -9.19 16.80
C ASN A 7 -2.03 -9.30 15.44
N LEU A 8 -1.04 -10.19 15.27
CA LEU A 8 -0.43 -10.42 13.95
C LEU A 8 -1.47 -10.82 12.90
N MET A 9 -2.41 -11.70 13.26
CA MET A 9 -3.50 -12.09 12.38
C MET A 9 -4.38 -10.88 11.99
N ALA A 10 -4.74 -10.04 12.96
CA ALA A 10 -5.55 -8.86 12.72
C ALA A 10 -4.85 -7.89 11.75
N PHE A 11 -3.57 -7.54 12.00
CA PHE A 11 -2.80 -6.68 11.09
C PHE A 11 -2.63 -7.29 9.70
N SER A 12 -2.45 -8.62 9.62
CA SER A 12 -2.40 -9.33 8.34
C SER A 12 -3.69 -9.18 7.54
N ILE A 13 -4.85 -9.28 8.19
CA ILE A 13 -6.16 -9.10 7.55
C ILE A 13 -6.34 -7.65 7.10
N PHE A 14 -5.93 -6.67 7.91
CA PHE A 14 -5.97 -5.26 7.52
C PHE A 14 -5.11 -4.99 6.28
N ILE A 15 -3.88 -5.52 6.20
CA ILE A 15 -3.02 -5.35 5.03
C ILE A 15 -3.66 -5.95 3.78
N ILE A 16 -4.30 -7.12 3.88
CA ILE A 16 -5.08 -7.70 2.77
C ILE A 16 -6.25 -6.79 2.38
N GLY A 17 -6.96 -6.25 3.38
CA GLY A 17 -8.06 -5.31 3.16
C GLY A 17 -7.61 -4.07 2.39
N PHE A 18 -6.47 -3.47 2.76
CA PHE A 18 -5.88 -2.35 2.02
C PHE A 18 -5.52 -2.74 0.58
N ALA A 19 -4.90 -3.90 0.36
CA ALA A 19 -4.58 -4.37 -0.98
C ALA A 19 -5.83 -4.52 -1.85
N VAL A 20 -6.90 -5.10 -1.31
CA VAL A 20 -8.20 -5.22 -1.99
C VAL A 20 -8.80 -3.85 -2.28
N TYR A 21 -8.79 -2.94 -1.30
CA TYR A 21 -9.28 -1.58 -1.47
C TYR A 21 -8.54 -0.84 -2.59
N THR A 22 -7.20 -0.92 -2.62
CA THR A 22 -6.38 -0.32 -3.67
C THR A 22 -6.74 -0.86 -5.06
N VAL A 23 -6.92 -2.18 -5.20
CA VAL A 23 -7.35 -2.78 -6.48
C VAL A 23 -8.71 -2.25 -6.92
N ILE A 24 -9.68 -2.24 -6.00
CA ILE A 24 -11.04 -1.77 -6.30
C ILE A 24 -11.00 -0.29 -6.70
N SER A 25 -10.28 0.56 -5.97
CA SER A 25 -10.17 2.00 -6.26
C SER A 25 -9.58 2.25 -7.64
N VAL A 26 -8.48 1.57 -7.99
CA VAL A 26 -7.85 1.73 -9.31
C VAL A 26 -8.76 1.20 -10.44
N VAL A 27 -9.43 0.08 -10.21
CA VAL A 27 -10.38 -0.46 -11.20
C VAL A 27 -11.52 0.52 -11.43
N LEU A 28 -12.12 1.07 -10.36
CA LEU A 28 -13.17 2.07 -10.48
C LEU A 28 -12.71 3.32 -11.22
N GLU A 29 -11.52 3.83 -10.89
CA GLU A 29 -10.92 4.99 -11.56
C GLU A 29 -10.73 4.77 -13.06
N LEU A 30 -10.25 3.58 -13.45
CA LEU A 30 -10.07 3.21 -14.85
C LEU A 30 -11.38 3.06 -15.63
N PHE A 31 -12.41 2.50 -14.98
CA PHE A 31 -13.71 2.24 -15.64
C PHE A 31 -14.65 3.44 -15.58
N MET A 32 -14.63 4.24 -14.52
CA MET A 32 -15.51 5.40 -14.37
C MET A 32 -14.90 6.68 -14.99
N GLY A 33 -13.66 6.64 -15.45
CA GLY A 33 -13.04 7.67 -16.27
C GLY A 33 -12.72 9.01 -15.60
N SER A 34 -13.15 9.22 -14.35
CA SER A 34 -13.10 10.53 -13.69
C SER A 34 -11.69 11.08 -13.45
N GLY A 35 -10.70 10.22 -13.30
CA GLY A 35 -9.31 10.64 -13.03
C GLY A 35 -8.54 11.11 -14.26
N PHE A 36 -8.95 10.68 -15.48
CA PHE A 36 -8.25 11.00 -16.73
C PHE A 36 -9.01 12.01 -17.61
N ASP A 37 -10.28 12.29 -17.33
CA ASP A 37 -11.11 13.20 -18.14
C ASP A 37 -10.64 14.68 -18.04
N ASN A 38 -9.95 15.03 -16.96
CA ASN A 38 -9.44 16.38 -16.70
C ASN A 38 -7.93 16.54 -16.97
N VAL A 39 -7.26 15.50 -17.51
CA VAL A 39 -5.83 15.61 -17.84
C VAL A 39 -5.68 16.49 -19.07
N THR A 40 -5.11 17.69 -18.87
CA THR A 40 -4.72 18.59 -19.96
C THR A 40 -3.58 17.94 -20.72
N ILE A 41 -3.86 17.40 -21.91
CA ILE A 41 -2.86 16.80 -22.77
C ILE A 41 -2.05 17.94 -23.40
N PRO A 42 -0.70 17.99 -23.21
CA PRO A 42 0.13 18.99 -23.84
C PRO A 42 0.03 18.95 -25.37
N GLU A 43 0.04 20.12 -26.01
CA GLU A 43 0.07 20.21 -27.48
C GLU A 43 1.28 19.43 -28.03
N GLY A 44 1.03 18.49 -28.94
CA GLY A 44 2.07 17.61 -29.53
C GLY A 44 2.30 16.29 -28.79
N ALA A 45 1.53 15.98 -27.74
CA ALA A 45 1.59 14.67 -27.13
C ALA A 45 1.04 13.56 -28.07
N PRO A 46 1.57 12.32 -27.99
CA PRO A 46 1.04 11.19 -28.75
C PRO A 46 -0.46 10.96 -28.46
N GLU A 47 -1.23 10.55 -29.48
CA GLU A 47 -2.66 10.24 -29.34
C GLU A 47 -2.96 9.18 -28.26
N ASN A 48 -2.00 8.29 -27.97
CA ASN A 48 -2.12 7.21 -27.01
C ASN A 48 -1.61 7.55 -25.60
N VAL A 49 -1.33 8.82 -25.29
CA VAL A 49 -0.74 9.22 -24.00
C VAL A 49 -1.60 8.81 -22.81
N VAL A 50 -2.93 8.90 -22.95
CA VAL A 50 -3.89 8.50 -21.89
C VAL A 50 -3.84 7.00 -21.65
N ASP A 51 -3.77 6.19 -22.72
CA ASP A 51 -3.67 4.73 -22.60
C ASP A 51 -2.35 4.30 -22.01
N MET A 52 -1.27 5.00 -22.35
CA MET A 52 0.04 4.79 -21.71
C MET A 52 -0.01 5.11 -20.21
N ALA A 53 -0.64 6.21 -19.82
CA ALA A 53 -0.81 6.59 -18.41
C ALA A 53 -1.64 5.55 -17.64
N LYS A 54 -2.75 5.07 -18.21
CA LYS A 54 -3.57 3.99 -17.63
C LYS A 54 -2.77 2.70 -17.46
N THR A 55 -2.01 2.31 -18.48
CA THR A 55 -1.15 1.11 -18.45
C THR A 55 -0.07 1.25 -17.38
N PHE A 56 0.57 2.41 -17.29
CA PHE A 56 1.57 2.70 -16.27
C PHE A 56 0.97 2.61 -14.86
N LEU A 57 -0.21 3.21 -14.63
CA LEU A 57 -0.92 3.13 -13.35
C LEU A 57 -1.21 1.67 -12.96
N LEU A 58 -1.67 0.84 -13.90
CA LEU A 58 -1.92 -0.59 -13.65
C LEU A 58 -0.64 -1.34 -13.25
N ILE A 59 0.47 -1.08 -13.94
CA ILE A 59 1.75 -1.72 -13.64
C ILE A 59 2.24 -1.32 -12.24
N VAL A 60 2.25 -0.02 -11.94
CA VAL A 60 2.67 0.50 -10.63
C VAL A 60 1.80 -0.07 -9.51
N THR A 61 0.48 -0.05 -9.70
CA THR A 61 -0.47 -0.63 -8.73
C THR A 61 -0.20 -2.12 -8.52
N GLY A 62 -0.01 -2.88 -9.59
CA GLY A 62 0.31 -4.31 -9.50
C GLY A 62 1.59 -4.57 -8.72
N VAL A 63 2.64 -3.81 -9.00
CA VAL A 63 3.94 -3.91 -8.29
C VAL A 63 3.79 -3.63 -6.80
N MET A 64 2.90 -2.71 -6.39
CA MET A 64 2.68 -2.37 -4.98
C MET A 64 1.73 -3.36 -4.28
N VAL A 65 0.69 -3.80 -4.96
CA VAL A 65 -0.37 -4.66 -4.39
C VAL A 65 0.11 -6.11 -4.19
N LEU A 66 0.93 -6.64 -5.08
CA LEU A 66 1.44 -8.01 -4.96
C LEU A 66 2.23 -8.24 -3.65
N PRO A 67 3.21 -7.38 -3.27
CA PRO A 67 3.86 -7.49 -1.96
C PRO A 67 2.90 -7.35 -0.78
N GLN A 68 1.87 -6.49 -0.87
CA GLN A 68 0.85 -6.34 0.18
C GLN A 68 0.10 -7.65 0.41
N PHE A 69 -0.41 -8.28 -0.66
CA PHE A 69 -1.05 -9.60 -0.56
C PHE A 69 -0.10 -10.65 0.01
N TYR A 70 1.14 -10.69 -0.47
CA TYR A 70 2.14 -11.63 0.04
C TYR A 70 2.36 -11.46 1.54
N VAL A 71 2.59 -10.23 2.00
CA VAL A 71 2.81 -9.91 3.43
C VAL A 71 1.60 -10.28 4.26
N GLY A 72 0.38 -9.90 3.83
CA GLY A 72 -0.85 -10.19 4.55
C GLY A 72 -1.13 -11.71 4.64
N ILE A 73 -1.06 -12.43 3.52
CA ILE A 73 -1.32 -13.88 3.50
C ILE A 73 -0.27 -14.63 4.33
N LYS A 74 1.02 -14.33 4.14
CA LYS A 74 2.09 -14.99 4.89
C LYS A 74 2.05 -14.63 6.37
N GLY A 75 1.73 -13.39 6.75
CA GLY A 75 1.53 -12.99 8.13
C GLY A 75 0.40 -13.77 8.80
N ALA A 76 -0.73 -13.94 8.12
CA ALA A 76 -1.84 -14.76 8.61
C ALA A 76 -1.46 -16.25 8.76
N CYS A 77 -0.67 -16.78 7.82
CA CYS A 77 -0.14 -18.14 7.92
C CYS A 77 0.81 -18.31 9.12
N VAL A 78 1.72 -17.35 9.35
CA VAL A 78 2.65 -17.35 10.49
C VAL A 78 1.90 -17.21 11.81
N ALA A 79 0.84 -16.41 11.87
CA ALA A 79 -0.01 -16.30 13.04
C ALA A 79 -0.66 -17.64 13.42
N LYS A 80 -0.98 -18.49 12.42
CA LYS A 80 -1.49 -19.87 12.65
C LYS A 80 -0.37 -20.87 12.92
N ASN A 81 0.72 -20.79 12.16
CA ASN A 81 1.85 -21.71 12.24
C ASN A 81 3.18 -20.93 12.25
N PRO A 82 3.78 -20.68 13.45
CA PRO A 82 4.98 -19.84 13.63
C PRO A 82 6.22 -20.31 12.87
N ASN A 83 6.33 -21.60 12.54
CA ASN A 83 7.48 -22.20 11.86
C ASN A 83 7.54 -21.91 10.35
N SER A 84 6.65 -21.07 9.82
CA SER A 84 6.61 -20.76 8.41
C SER A 84 7.62 -19.66 8.02
N SER A 85 7.91 -19.55 6.71
CA SER A 85 8.94 -18.71 6.06
C SER A 85 9.05 -17.26 6.57
N LYS A 86 10.27 -16.72 6.61
CA LYS A 86 10.65 -15.41 7.18
C LYS A 86 10.55 -14.22 6.20
N GLY A 87 10.29 -14.46 4.92
CA GLY A 87 10.34 -13.43 3.87
C GLY A 87 9.31 -12.28 4.01
N HIS A 88 8.20 -12.54 4.69
CA HIS A 88 7.13 -11.54 4.88
C HIS A 88 7.58 -10.31 5.69
N ILE A 89 8.51 -10.47 6.65
CA ILE A 89 9.02 -9.35 7.46
C ILE A 89 9.86 -8.40 6.59
N PHE A 90 10.67 -8.95 5.69
CA PHE A 90 11.47 -8.14 4.76
C PHE A 90 10.56 -7.31 3.85
N TRP A 91 9.56 -7.95 3.22
CA TRP A 91 8.63 -7.26 2.35
C TRP A 91 7.76 -6.23 3.07
N ALA A 92 7.35 -6.52 4.32
CA ALA A 92 6.67 -5.54 5.16
C ALA A 92 7.58 -4.31 5.43
N GLY A 93 8.88 -4.52 5.64
CA GLY A 93 9.86 -3.45 5.77
C GLY A 93 9.99 -2.61 4.51
N VAL A 94 10.00 -3.25 3.33
CA VAL A 94 10.01 -2.55 2.03
C VAL A 94 8.75 -1.70 1.88
N LEU A 95 7.56 -2.25 2.13
CA LEU A 95 6.29 -1.51 2.05
C LEU A 95 6.25 -0.35 3.05
N PHE A 96 6.77 -0.54 4.27
CA PHE A 96 6.90 0.52 5.26
C PHE A 96 7.75 1.69 4.76
N VAL A 97 8.90 1.41 4.14
CA VAL A 97 9.76 2.45 3.55
C VAL A 97 9.05 3.17 2.40
N PHE A 98 8.31 2.45 1.56
CA PHE A 98 7.52 3.08 0.50
C PHE A 98 6.40 3.97 1.04
N ALA A 99 5.70 3.56 2.12
CA ALA A 99 4.71 4.39 2.78
C ALA A 99 5.33 5.68 3.33
N LEU A 100 6.51 5.60 3.99
CA LEU A 100 7.24 6.78 4.47
C LEU A 100 7.69 7.70 3.32
N ALA A 101 8.19 7.12 2.23
CA ALA A 101 8.59 7.90 1.05
C ALA A 101 7.39 8.60 0.41
N GLY A 102 6.26 7.93 0.28
CA GLY A 102 5.00 8.51 -0.21
C GLY A 102 4.54 9.70 0.65
N MET A 103 4.55 9.54 1.98
CA MET A 103 4.25 10.65 2.90
C MET A 103 5.22 11.83 2.72
N GLY A 104 6.52 11.55 2.57
CA GLY A 104 7.53 12.58 2.33
C GLY A 104 7.26 13.37 1.05
N LEU A 105 6.91 12.70 -0.04
CA LEU A 105 6.54 13.35 -1.30
C LEU A 105 5.26 14.17 -1.16
N THR A 106 4.25 13.67 -0.47
CA THR A 106 3.00 14.42 -0.20
C THR A 106 3.28 15.69 0.61
N VAL A 107 4.13 15.61 1.64
CA VAL A 107 4.52 16.79 2.43
C VAL A 107 5.27 17.80 1.57
N LEU A 108 6.20 17.36 0.71
CA LEU A 108 6.90 18.23 -0.23
C LEU A 108 5.95 18.93 -1.21
N ASP A 109 4.96 18.19 -1.72
CA ASP A 109 3.92 18.77 -2.58
C ASP A 109 3.09 19.83 -1.84
N MET A 110 2.67 19.54 -0.59
CA MET A 110 1.95 20.52 0.25
C MET A 110 2.76 21.80 0.51
N VAL A 111 4.07 21.67 0.69
CA VAL A 111 4.96 22.83 0.92
C VAL A 111 5.11 23.68 -0.35
N ASN A 112 5.20 23.03 -1.52
CA ASN A 112 5.46 23.72 -2.78
C ASN A 112 4.19 24.29 -3.44
N ASN A 113 3.07 23.54 -3.36
CA ASN A 113 1.83 23.84 -4.09
C ASN A 113 0.67 24.24 -3.17
N GLY A 114 0.89 24.23 -1.85
CA GLY A 114 -0.14 24.49 -0.85
C GLY A 114 -0.91 23.23 -0.46
N THR A 115 -1.60 23.34 0.67
CA THR A 115 -2.37 22.22 1.24
C THR A 115 -3.73 22.13 0.54
N SER A 116 -3.98 21.02 -0.17
CA SER A 116 -5.30 20.65 -0.67
C SER A 116 -5.97 19.59 0.23
N SER A 117 -7.28 19.43 0.11
CA SER A 117 -8.01 18.35 0.79
C SER A 117 -7.49 16.97 0.38
N ASP A 118 -7.12 16.83 -0.89
CA ASP A 118 -6.61 15.57 -1.45
C ASP A 118 -5.22 15.25 -0.90
N SER A 119 -4.30 16.22 -0.88
CA SER A 119 -2.98 16.04 -0.27
C SER A 119 -3.07 15.68 1.20
N PHE A 120 -4.01 16.30 1.94
CA PHE A 120 -4.23 15.98 3.35
C PHE A 120 -4.77 14.55 3.55
N SER A 121 -5.71 14.12 2.71
CA SER A 121 -6.23 12.75 2.71
C SER A 121 -5.11 11.73 2.42
N MET A 122 -4.30 11.97 1.39
CA MET A 122 -3.14 11.12 1.06
C MET A 122 -2.13 11.02 2.20
N LEU A 123 -1.91 12.10 2.94
CA LEU A 123 -1.03 12.08 4.10
C LEU A 123 -1.58 11.21 5.22
N ILE A 124 -2.89 11.31 5.52
CA ILE A 124 -3.56 10.47 6.51
C ILE A 124 -3.47 9.00 6.13
N ASP A 125 -3.75 8.67 4.87
CA ASP A 125 -3.68 7.29 4.37
C ASP A 125 -2.27 6.73 4.51
N GLY A 126 -1.25 7.51 4.15
CA GLY A 126 0.16 7.13 4.32
C GLY A 126 0.56 6.90 5.77
N VAL A 127 0.07 7.73 6.71
CA VAL A 127 0.29 7.52 8.15
C VAL A 127 -0.35 6.23 8.63
N ILE A 128 -1.59 5.97 8.22
CA ILE A 128 -2.32 4.76 8.58
C ILE A 128 -1.56 3.52 8.07
N GLU A 129 -1.17 3.52 6.80
CA GLU A 129 -0.39 2.41 6.22
C GLU A 129 0.94 2.20 6.95
N ALA A 130 1.70 3.26 7.22
CA ALA A 130 2.97 3.17 7.92
C ALA A 130 2.80 2.57 9.33
N VAL A 131 1.77 2.98 10.07
CA VAL A 131 1.47 2.42 11.39
C VAL A 131 1.14 0.93 11.28
N PHE A 132 0.32 0.51 10.31
CA PHE A 132 -0.02 -0.90 10.13
C PHE A 132 1.19 -1.76 9.77
N TYR A 133 2.06 -1.31 8.86
CA TYR A 133 3.28 -2.06 8.53
C TYR A 133 4.25 -2.11 9.72
N PHE A 134 4.40 -1.03 10.47
CA PHE A 134 5.24 -1.00 11.66
C PHE A 134 4.75 -2.01 12.70
N GLU A 135 3.49 -1.95 13.09
CA GLU A 135 2.89 -2.87 14.06
C GLU A 135 2.96 -4.33 13.57
N PHE A 136 2.69 -4.57 12.29
CA PHE A 136 2.86 -5.89 11.69
C PHE A 136 4.28 -6.42 11.89
N ILE A 137 5.32 -5.62 11.59
CA ILE A 137 6.72 -5.99 11.74
C ILE A 137 7.03 -6.31 13.22
N VAL A 138 6.54 -5.49 14.14
CA VAL A 138 6.74 -5.69 15.60
C VAL A 138 6.14 -7.03 16.04
N TYR A 139 4.89 -7.30 15.68
CA TYR A 139 4.23 -8.55 16.06
C TYR A 139 4.81 -9.76 15.34
N ALA A 140 5.17 -9.66 14.08
CA ALA A 140 5.81 -10.74 13.33
C ALA A 140 7.18 -11.11 13.93
N ARG A 141 7.96 -10.12 14.38
CA ARG A 141 9.23 -10.35 15.09
C ARG A 141 9.01 -10.99 16.47
N ARG A 142 7.99 -10.57 17.22
CA ARG A 142 7.65 -11.16 18.53
C ARG A 142 7.27 -12.63 18.37
N VAL A 143 6.34 -12.94 17.47
CA VAL A 143 5.94 -14.34 17.18
C VAL A 143 7.17 -15.18 16.81
N ARG A 144 8.09 -14.65 16.02
CA ARG A 144 9.33 -15.34 15.65
C ARG A 144 10.25 -15.64 16.83
N ASN A 145 10.29 -14.75 17.83
CA ASN A 145 11.20 -14.89 18.97
C ASN A 145 10.61 -15.75 20.09
N GLU A 146 9.29 -15.92 20.11
CA GLU A 146 8.57 -16.71 21.10
C GLU A 146 8.46 -18.20 20.70
N TYR A 147 8.70 -18.53 19.45
CA TYR A 147 8.58 -19.88 18.86
C TYR A 147 9.76 -20.23 17.94
#